data_8586f8931e93f4f78a091c29fe6e0e2e
#
_entry.id   8586f8931e93f4f78a091c29fe6e0e2e
#
_cell.length_a   1.000
_cell.length_b   1.000
_cell.length_c   1.000
_cell.angle_alpha   90.00
_cell.angle_beta   90.00
_cell.angle_gamma   90.00
#
_symmetry.space_group_name_H-M   'P 1'
#
loop_
_entity.id
_entity.type
_entity.pdbx_description
1 polymer ?
#
loop_
_entity_poly.entity_id
_entity_poly.type
_entity_poly.pdbx_seq_one_letter_code
_entity_poly.pdbx_strand_id
1 'polypeptide(L)'
;MNLLDNLNPEQLAAVTLPSQSALILAGAGSGKTRVLTTRIAWLVQTGQVSPAGLMAVTFTNKAAKEMLARLSAMLPVNTRGMWIGTFHGLCNRLLRTHHRDAALPQTFQILDSQDQLSMIKRMLKALNVDDEKYPAKDLMYFINNAKDNGLRASQVDAYDHVQRRMVELYDAYDQQCQREGVVDFAELLLRSYELLQRNHPLRQHYQMRFRHILVDEFQDTNDLQYNLLKLLAGHNEPAGGAIFAVGDDDQSIYAFRGANVGNMQAFERDFEVKNLIKLEQNYRSHGHILDSANYLIANNAKRLGKNLRTDAGQGEQVRIYEASSDLEEAQWIIEEAKSLMAEGMSRSEIAILYRSNAQSRVIEHALFAAGLPYTVYGGLRYFQRAEVKHAIAYLQLMDNPHNDSAFMRVVNFPTRGIGA
;
A
#
# COMPACT_ATOMS: atom_id res chain seq x y z
N MET A 1 -9.62 31.18 -4.36
CA MET A 1 -9.31 30.32 -5.51
C MET A 1 -10.41 29.26 -5.56
N ASN A 2 -11.12 29.15 -6.69
CA ASN A 2 -12.16 28.14 -6.83
C ASN A 2 -11.49 26.76 -6.93
N LEU A 3 -12.01 25.74 -6.24
CA LEU A 3 -11.47 24.36 -6.27
C LEU A 3 -11.35 23.80 -7.69
N LEU A 4 -12.22 24.23 -8.58
CA LEU A 4 -12.34 23.71 -9.95
C LEU A 4 -11.46 24.45 -10.95
N ASP A 5 -10.78 25.55 -10.53
CA ASP A 5 -9.90 26.28 -11.43
C ASP A 5 -8.72 25.40 -11.89
N ASN A 6 -8.37 25.56 -13.16
CA ASN A 6 -7.25 24.83 -13.80
C ASN A 6 -7.39 23.29 -13.84
N LEU A 7 -8.60 22.75 -13.78
CA LEU A 7 -8.88 21.37 -14.16
C LEU A 7 -9.14 21.32 -15.67
N ASN A 8 -8.60 20.30 -16.33
CA ASN A 8 -9.00 20.01 -17.71
C ASN A 8 -10.42 19.41 -17.75
N PRO A 9 -11.07 19.31 -18.92
CA PRO A 9 -12.45 18.81 -19.03
C PRO A 9 -12.66 17.43 -18.40
N GLU A 10 -11.74 16.50 -18.59
CA GLU A 10 -11.82 15.13 -18.05
C GLU A 10 -11.64 15.12 -16.53
N GLN A 11 -10.71 15.91 -16.01
CA GLN A 11 -10.52 16.09 -14.57
C GLN A 11 -11.74 16.75 -13.92
N LEU A 12 -12.30 17.78 -14.56
CA LEU A 12 -13.51 18.46 -14.10
C LEU A 12 -14.69 17.49 -14.07
N ALA A 13 -14.91 16.73 -15.14
CA ALA A 13 -15.94 15.71 -15.20
C ALA A 13 -15.79 14.67 -14.07
N ALA A 14 -14.57 14.20 -13.80
CA ALA A 14 -14.29 13.25 -12.72
C ALA A 14 -14.57 13.85 -11.34
N VAL A 15 -14.16 15.10 -11.08
CA VAL A 15 -14.32 15.77 -9.78
C VAL A 15 -15.79 16.03 -9.48
N THR A 16 -16.59 16.42 -10.49
CA THR A 16 -17.98 16.85 -10.31
C THR A 16 -19.02 15.75 -10.53
N LEU A 17 -18.60 14.50 -10.75
CA LEU A 17 -19.52 13.37 -10.85
C LEU A 17 -20.51 13.31 -9.68
N PRO A 18 -21.78 13.00 -9.93
CA PRO A 18 -22.76 12.76 -8.87
C PRO A 18 -22.34 11.56 -7.98
N SER A 19 -23.15 11.27 -6.94
CA SER A 19 -22.91 10.14 -6.03
C SER A 19 -23.21 8.81 -6.73
N GLN A 20 -22.26 8.34 -7.53
CA GLN A 20 -22.30 7.07 -8.24
C GLN A 20 -20.90 6.50 -8.36
N SER A 21 -20.81 5.18 -8.50
CA SER A 21 -19.52 4.51 -8.68
C SER A 21 -18.90 4.87 -10.03
N ALA A 22 -17.58 5.08 -10.02
CA ALA A 22 -16.81 5.48 -11.20
C ALA A 22 -15.41 4.88 -11.19
N LEU A 23 -14.90 4.54 -12.36
CA LEU A 23 -13.52 4.15 -12.60
C LEU A 23 -12.80 5.24 -13.37
N ILE A 24 -11.74 5.75 -12.81
CA ILE A 24 -10.90 6.78 -13.41
C ILE A 24 -9.58 6.13 -13.82
N LEU A 25 -9.41 5.92 -15.11
CA LEU A 25 -8.15 5.44 -15.68
C LEU A 25 -7.21 6.61 -15.86
N ALA A 26 -6.28 6.77 -14.95
CA ALA A 26 -5.43 7.94 -14.89
C ALA A 26 -3.97 7.55 -15.12
N GLY A 27 -3.44 7.85 -16.27
CA GLY A 27 -2.06 7.59 -16.61
C GLY A 27 -1.04 8.29 -15.72
N ALA A 28 0.23 7.89 -15.82
CA ALA A 28 1.31 8.56 -15.10
C ALA A 28 1.32 10.07 -15.39
N GLY A 29 1.48 10.89 -14.36
CA GLY A 29 1.55 12.36 -14.54
C GLY A 29 0.26 13.05 -15.00
N SER A 30 -0.90 12.37 -15.06
CA SER A 30 -2.19 12.93 -15.47
C SER A 30 -2.95 13.65 -14.36
N GLY A 31 -2.39 13.68 -13.13
CA GLY A 31 -3.01 14.36 -12.00
C GLY A 31 -3.95 13.49 -11.17
N LYS A 32 -3.77 12.16 -11.10
CA LYS A 32 -4.52 11.22 -10.24
C LYS A 32 -4.84 11.78 -8.85
N THR A 33 -3.78 12.08 -8.10
CA THR A 33 -3.90 12.58 -6.72
C THR A 33 -4.61 13.94 -6.65
N ARG A 34 -4.42 14.80 -7.67
CA ARG A 34 -5.11 16.08 -7.77
C ARG A 34 -6.61 15.88 -7.94
N VAL A 35 -7.04 15.04 -8.87
CA VAL A 35 -8.46 14.72 -9.06
C VAL A 35 -9.08 14.16 -7.80
N LEU A 36 -8.40 13.22 -7.14
CA LEU A 36 -8.90 12.57 -5.94
C LEU A 36 -9.04 13.54 -4.76
N THR A 37 -8.01 14.36 -4.49
CA THR A 37 -8.07 15.37 -3.43
C THR A 37 -9.07 16.48 -3.72
N THR A 38 -9.15 16.94 -4.97
CA THR A 38 -10.12 17.97 -5.36
C THR A 38 -11.56 17.44 -5.26
N ARG A 39 -11.81 16.18 -5.63
CA ARG A 39 -13.13 15.55 -5.45
C ARG A 39 -13.53 15.48 -3.98
N ILE A 40 -12.63 15.06 -3.10
CA ILE A 40 -12.90 15.03 -1.64
C ILE A 40 -13.27 16.45 -1.17
N ALA A 41 -12.45 17.44 -1.53
CA ALA A 41 -12.70 18.83 -1.15
C ALA A 41 -14.04 19.36 -1.70
N TRP A 42 -14.36 19.03 -2.95
CA TRP A 42 -15.61 19.43 -3.60
C TRP A 42 -16.84 18.81 -2.92
N LEU A 43 -16.81 17.50 -2.62
CA LEU A 43 -17.88 16.81 -1.91
C LEU A 43 -18.16 17.42 -0.53
N VAL A 44 -17.09 17.79 0.21
CA VAL A 44 -17.21 18.43 1.52
C VAL A 44 -17.72 19.87 1.41
N GLN A 45 -17.16 20.69 0.50
CA GLN A 45 -17.56 22.09 0.34
C GLN A 45 -19.00 22.27 -0.19
N THR A 46 -19.46 21.35 -1.05
CA THR A 46 -20.83 21.36 -1.56
C THR A 46 -21.84 20.76 -0.58
N GLY A 47 -21.40 20.32 0.60
CA GLY A 47 -22.27 19.74 1.63
C GLY A 47 -22.81 18.36 1.31
N GLN A 48 -22.29 17.67 0.28
CA GLN A 48 -22.73 16.33 -0.09
C GLN A 48 -22.30 15.28 0.94
N VAL A 49 -21.20 15.53 1.63
CA VAL A 49 -20.71 14.64 2.70
C VAL A 49 -20.01 15.44 3.80
N SER A 50 -20.13 15.00 5.04
CA SER A 50 -19.32 15.54 6.13
C SER A 50 -17.87 14.99 6.06
N PRO A 51 -16.87 15.70 6.61
CA PRO A 51 -15.49 15.20 6.66
C PRO A 51 -15.36 13.81 7.31
N ALA A 52 -16.24 13.45 8.25
CA ALA A 52 -16.25 12.15 8.91
C ALA A 52 -17.01 11.07 8.13
N GLY A 53 -17.78 11.45 7.11
CA GLY A 53 -18.68 10.57 6.34
C GLY A 53 -18.05 10.01 5.06
N LEU A 54 -16.80 10.30 4.78
CA LEU A 54 -16.08 9.74 3.64
C LEU A 54 -14.89 8.87 4.08
N MET A 55 -14.53 7.92 3.24
CA MET A 55 -13.30 7.12 3.38
C MET A 55 -12.43 7.32 2.15
N ALA A 56 -11.13 7.53 2.35
CA ALA A 56 -10.17 7.55 1.24
C ALA A 56 -9.01 6.60 1.54
N VAL A 57 -8.76 5.70 0.61
CA VAL A 57 -7.74 4.64 0.74
C VAL A 57 -6.61 4.90 -0.22
N THR A 58 -5.38 4.83 0.27
CA THR A 58 -4.16 4.94 -0.53
C THR A 58 -3.25 3.73 -0.31
N PHE A 59 -2.28 3.53 -1.20
CA PHE A 59 -1.37 2.40 -1.08
C PHE A 59 -0.26 2.62 -0.03
N THR A 60 0.17 3.87 0.21
CA THR A 60 1.28 4.18 1.12
C THR A 60 0.93 5.22 2.18
N ASN A 61 1.55 5.10 3.35
CA ASN A 61 1.41 6.10 4.42
C ASN A 61 1.90 7.50 3.98
N LYS A 62 2.87 7.57 3.06
CA LYS A 62 3.36 8.84 2.48
C LYS A 62 2.24 9.50 1.67
N ALA A 63 1.59 8.74 0.77
CA ALA A 63 0.47 9.25 -0.03
C ALA A 63 -0.70 9.71 0.84
N ALA A 64 -1.04 8.95 1.91
CA ALA A 64 -2.08 9.35 2.86
C ALA A 64 -1.76 10.68 3.57
N LYS A 65 -0.52 10.86 4.04
CA LYS A 65 -0.07 12.10 4.66
C LYS A 65 -0.10 13.28 3.69
N GLU A 66 0.35 13.07 2.44
CA GLU A 66 0.32 14.09 1.40
C GLU A 66 -1.12 14.49 1.05
N MET A 67 -2.01 13.52 0.92
CA MET A 67 -3.44 13.77 0.69
C MET A 67 -4.05 14.61 1.81
N LEU A 68 -3.79 14.26 3.08
CA LEU A 68 -4.26 15.02 4.24
C LEU A 68 -3.69 16.45 4.25
N ALA A 69 -2.40 16.63 3.94
CA ALA A 69 -1.78 17.94 3.87
C ALA A 69 -2.43 18.82 2.79
N ARG A 70 -2.67 18.27 1.60
CA ARG A 70 -3.36 18.99 0.51
C ARG A 70 -4.79 19.36 0.90
N LEU A 71 -5.55 18.43 1.50
CA LEU A 71 -6.92 18.70 1.96
C LEU A 71 -6.96 19.75 3.05
N SER A 72 -6.01 19.75 3.98
CA SER A 72 -5.91 20.78 5.02
C SER A 72 -5.62 22.17 4.46
N ALA A 73 -4.94 22.27 3.31
CA ALA A 73 -4.75 23.52 2.60
C ALA A 73 -5.96 23.98 1.78
N MET A 74 -6.81 23.03 1.33
CA MET A 74 -7.98 23.29 0.48
C MET A 74 -9.26 23.55 1.27
N LEU A 75 -9.36 22.99 2.48
CA LEU A 75 -10.59 22.97 3.28
C LEU A 75 -10.42 23.73 4.60
N PRO A 76 -11.32 24.64 4.96
CA PRO A 76 -11.33 25.32 6.26
C PRO A 76 -11.93 24.44 7.37
N VAL A 77 -11.63 23.15 7.39
CA VAL A 77 -12.17 22.17 8.33
C VAL A 77 -11.07 21.33 8.97
N ASN A 78 -11.35 20.77 10.14
CA ASN A 78 -10.41 19.85 10.78
C ASN A 78 -10.39 18.50 10.06
N THR A 79 -9.28 18.19 9.41
CA THR A 79 -9.08 16.94 8.66
C THR A 79 -8.64 15.76 9.53
N ARG A 80 -8.26 15.95 10.80
CA ARG A 80 -7.73 14.91 11.69
C ARG A 80 -8.70 13.75 11.94
N GLY A 81 -10.01 14.00 11.86
CA GLY A 81 -11.04 12.97 12.05
C GLY A 81 -11.39 12.16 10.80
N MET A 82 -10.89 12.57 9.64
CA MET A 82 -11.19 11.90 8.37
C MET A 82 -10.63 10.47 8.34
N TRP A 83 -11.32 9.60 7.60
CA TRP A 83 -10.87 8.22 7.38
C TRP A 83 -10.03 8.14 6.11
N ILE A 84 -8.84 8.71 6.18
CA ILE A 84 -7.85 8.72 5.10
C ILE A 84 -6.61 7.96 5.56
N GLY A 85 -6.23 6.93 4.83
CA GLY A 85 -5.11 6.06 5.20
C GLY A 85 -4.86 4.92 4.23
N THR A 86 -3.95 4.02 4.60
CA THR A 86 -3.77 2.75 3.90
C THR A 86 -4.82 1.74 4.35
N PHE A 87 -5.07 0.68 3.56
CA PHE A 87 -5.95 -0.41 3.98
C PHE A 87 -5.63 -0.90 5.40
N HIS A 88 -4.37 -1.26 5.65
CA HIS A 88 -3.94 -1.73 6.97
C HIS A 88 -4.12 -0.69 8.08
N GLY A 89 -3.85 0.58 7.79
CA GLY A 89 -4.06 1.66 8.76
C GLY A 89 -5.53 1.86 9.14
N LEU A 90 -6.42 1.80 8.15
CA LEU A 90 -7.87 1.91 8.37
C LEU A 90 -8.44 0.66 9.06
N CYS A 91 -7.98 -0.53 8.69
CA CYS A 91 -8.32 -1.79 9.37
C CYS A 91 -7.85 -1.78 10.83
N ASN A 92 -6.63 -1.33 11.11
CA ASN A 92 -6.16 -1.18 12.49
C ASN A 92 -7.05 -0.22 13.28
N ARG A 93 -7.44 0.92 12.71
CA ARG A 93 -8.37 1.87 13.36
C ARG A 93 -9.73 1.23 13.62
N LEU A 94 -10.28 0.46 12.67
CA LEU A 94 -11.52 -0.30 12.83
C LEU A 94 -11.42 -1.30 13.98
N LEU A 95 -10.38 -2.15 13.97
CA LEU A 95 -10.17 -3.18 14.99
C LEU A 95 -9.91 -2.60 16.37
N ARG A 96 -9.18 -1.48 16.49
CA ARG A 96 -8.99 -0.78 17.78
C ARG A 96 -10.33 -0.27 18.34
N THR A 97 -11.18 0.27 17.47
CA THR A 97 -12.49 0.79 17.87
C THR A 97 -13.43 -0.34 18.31
N HIS A 98 -13.36 -1.49 17.65
CA HIS A 98 -14.26 -2.64 17.85
C HIS A 98 -13.51 -3.89 18.34
N HIS A 99 -12.49 -3.70 19.17
CA HIS A 99 -11.61 -4.77 19.61
C HIS A 99 -12.36 -5.95 20.26
N ARG A 100 -13.43 -5.67 21.01
CA ARG A 100 -14.27 -6.71 21.66
C ARG A 100 -14.99 -7.58 20.62
N ASP A 101 -15.63 -6.94 19.64
CA ASP A 101 -16.32 -7.65 18.56
C ASP A 101 -15.35 -8.42 17.66
N ALA A 102 -14.11 -7.93 17.55
CA ALA A 102 -13.02 -8.58 16.85
C ALA A 102 -12.32 -9.68 17.66
N ALA A 103 -12.74 -9.95 18.90
CA ALA A 103 -12.10 -10.88 19.83
C ALA A 103 -10.59 -10.57 20.03
N LEU A 104 -10.27 -9.28 20.18
CA LEU A 104 -8.91 -8.80 20.43
C LEU A 104 -8.83 -8.05 21.77
N PRO A 105 -7.68 -8.10 22.49
CA PRO A 105 -7.45 -7.20 23.60
C PRO A 105 -7.40 -5.75 23.10
N GLN A 106 -7.74 -4.79 23.95
CA GLN A 106 -7.73 -3.37 23.59
C GLN A 106 -6.35 -2.91 23.12
N THR A 107 -5.31 -3.43 23.72
CA THR A 107 -3.90 -3.09 23.47
C THR A 107 -3.18 -4.13 22.63
N PHE A 108 -3.89 -4.84 21.73
CA PHE A 108 -3.25 -5.85 20.88
C PHE A 108 -2.02 -5.29 20.15
N GLN A 109 -1.00 -6.12 19.97
CA GLN A 109 0.24 -5.74 19.32
C GLN A 109 0.23 -6.16 17.85
N ILE A 110 0.91 -5.38 17.00
CA ILE A 110 1.07 -5.71 15.58
C ILE A 110 2.49 -6.20 15.38
N LEU A 111 2.60 -7.44 14.90
CA LEU A 111 3.90 -8.04 14.57
C LEU A 111 4.40 -7.49 13.25
N ASP A 112 5.64 -7.03 13.21
CA ASP A 112 6.32 -6.85 11.93
C ASP A 112 6.78 -8.21 11.35
N SER A 113 7.24 -8.22 10.10
CA SER A 113 7.64 -9.48 9.43
C SER A 113 8.78 -10.20 10.15
N GLN A 114 9.66 -9.49 10.86
CA GLN A 114 10.74 -10.11 11.63
C GLN A 114 10.23 -10.71 12.94
N ASP A 115 9.29 -10.04 13.61
CA ASP A 115 8.65 -10.53 14.82
C ASP A 115 7.77 -11.73 14.51
N GLN A 116 7.02 -11.69 13.41
CA GLN A 116 6.23 -12.80 12.89
C GLN A 116 7.12 -14.03 12.64
N LEU A 117 8.23 -13.84 11.91
CA LEU A 117 9.18 -14.92 11.63
C LEU A 117 9.78 -15.50 12.93
N SER A 118 10.11 -14.65 13.90
CA SER A 118 10.67 -15.07 15.18
C SER A 118 9.67 -15.87 16.00
N MET A 119 8.40 -15.47 15.99
CA MET A 119 7.31 -16.21 16.62
C MET A 119 7.13 -17.58 15.97
N ILE A 120 7.08 -17.64 14.63
CA ILE A 120 6.97 -18.91 13.90
C ILE A 120 8.12 -19.84 14.23
N LYS A 121 9.37 -19.37 14.27
CA LYS A 121 10.54 -20.18 14.67
C LYS A 121 10.41 -20.76 16.07
N ARG A 122 9.97 -19.95 17.04
CA ARG A 122 9.74 -20.44 18.41
C ARG A 122 8.65 -21.50 18.47
N MET A 123 7.55 -21.27 17.74
CA MET A 123 6.45 -22.23 17.66
C MET A 123 6.89 -23.55 17.02
N LEU A 124 7.62 -23.54 15.91
CA LEU A 124 8.15 -24.74 15.26
C LEU A 124 9.06 -25.52 16.19
N LYS A 125 9.95 -24.84 16.90
CA LYS A 125 10.84 -25.46 17.90
C LYS A 125 10.03 -26.10 19.05
N ALA A 126 9.02 -25.40 19.57
CA ALA A 126 8.17 -25.93 20.67
C ALA A 126 7.35 -27.15 20.25
N LEU A 127 6.97 -27.24 18.97
CA LEU A 127 6.24 -28.36 18.38
C LEU A 127 7.14 -29.48 17.86
N ASN A 128 8.48 -29.39 18.06
CA ASN A 128 9.48 -30.32 17.54
C ASN A 128 9.33 -30.56 16.02
N VAL A 129 9.05 -29.51 15.26
CA VAL A 129 8.92 -29.57 13.80
C VAL A 129 10.30 -29.43 13.18
N ASP A 130 10.59 -30.30 12.21
CA ASP A 130 11.81 -30.25 11.40
C ASP A 130 11.82 -28.96 10.54
N ASP A 131 12.75 -28.06 10.81
CA ASP A 131 12.90 -26.76 10.16
C ASP A 131 13.56 -26.84 8.78
N GLU A 132 14.24 -27.95 8.44
CA GLU A 132 14.70 -28.21 7.06
C GLU A 132 13.52 -28.59 6.17
N LYS A 133 12.58 -29.38 6.69
CA LYS A 133 11.38 -29.82 5.97
C LYS A 133 10.29 -28.75 5.89
N TYR A 134 10.16 -27.95 6.95
CA TYR A 134 9.16 -26.86 7.06
C TYR A 134 9.85 -25.55 7.47
N PRO A 135 10.55 -24.89 6.54
CA PRO A 135 11.25 -23.65 6.83
C PRO A 135 10.30 -22.57 7.33
N ALA A 136 10.68 -21.88 8.40
CA ALA A 136 9.83 -20.85 9.02
C ALA A 136 9.44 -19.72 8.05
N LYS A 137 10.30 -19.41 7.08
CA LYS A 137 9.99 -18.40 6.04
C LYS A 137 8.90 -18.88 5.09
N ASP A 138 8.92 -20.15 4.71
CA ASP A 138 7.94 -20.73 3.80
C ASP A 138 6.58 -20.85 4.48
N LEU A 139 6.56 -21.23 5.76
CA LEU A 139 5.35 -21.22 6.58
C LEU A 139 4.80 -19.80 6.74
N MET A 140 5.64 -18.81 7.01
CA MET A 140 5.21 -17.41 7.07
C MET A 140 4.59 -16.95 5.74
N TYR A 141 5.22 -17.29 4.61
CA TYR A 141 4.69 -16.98 3.29
C TYR A 141 3.34 -17.66 3.05
N PHE A 142 3.23 -18.95 3.38
CA PHE A 142 1.98 -19.72 3.28
C PHE A 142 0.84 -19.07 4.08
N ILE A 143 1.09 -18.74 5.35
CA ILE A 143 0.11 -18.09 6.23
C ILE A 143 -0.34 -16.75 5.66
N ASN A 144 0.62 -15.89 5.28
CA ASN A 144 0.30 -14.57 4.76
C ASN A 144 -0.50 -14.65 3.45
N ASN A 145 -0.09 -15.55 2.55
CA ASN A 145 -0.81 -15.76 1.30
C ASN A 145 -2.24 -16.29 1.52
N ALA A 146 -2.43 -17.24 2.43
CA ALA A 146 -3.77 -17.72 2.79
C ALA A 146 -4.64 -16.57 3.34
N LYS A 147 -4.12 -15.77 4.28
CA LYS A 147 -4.84 -14.62 4.84
C LYS A 147 -5.15 -13.55 3.79
N ASP A 148 -4.22 -13.25 2.90
CA ASP A 148 -4.41 -12.27 1.81
C ASP A 148 -5.47 -12.72 0.79
N ASN A 149 -5.71 -14.04 0.70
CA ASN A 149 -6.81 -14.63 -0.07
C ASN A 149 -8.11 -14.80 0.76
N GLY A 150 -8.16 -14.30 1.99
CA GLY A 150 -9.34 -14.36 2.83
C GLY A 150 -9.59 -15.71 3.51
N LEU A 151 -8.58 -16.59 3.58
CA LEU A 151 -8.71 -17.96 4.05
C LEU A 151 -8.12 -18.16 5.45
N ARG A 152 -8.91 -18.73 6.36
CA ARG A 152 -8.44 -19.33 7.61
C ARG A 152 -7.87 -20.73 7.36
N ALA A 153 -7.08 -21.25 8.29
CA ALA A 153 -6.51 -22.58 8.19
C ALA A 153 -7.55 -23.66 7.82
N SER A 154 -8.74 -23.60 8.42
CA SER A 154 -9.84 -24.54 8.15
C SER A 154 -10.45 -24.44 6.74
N GLN A 155 -10.12 -23.41 5.98
CA GLN A 155 -10.65 -23.13 4.64
C GLN A 155 -9.61 -23.38 3.53
N VAL A 156 -8.38 -23.68 3.91
CA VAL A 156 -7.31 -23.95 2.95
C VAL A 156 -7.38 -25.40 2.50
N ASP A 157 -7.55 -25.61 1.20
CA ASP A 157 -7.49 -26.96 0.61
C ASP A 157 -6.07 -27.54 0.73
N ALA A 158 -5.99 -28.81 1.12
CA ALA A 158 -4.74 -29.52 1.30
C ALA A 158 -4.78 -30.88 0.59
N TYR A 159 -4.05 -31.00 -0.50
CA TYR A 159 -4.10 -32.19 -1.38
C TYR A 159 -3.06 -33.25 -1.02
N ASP A 160 -1.98 -32.87 -0.34
CA ASP A 160 -0.91 -33.76 0.09
C ASP A 160 -0.59 -33.65 1.60
N HIS A 161 0.32 -34.49 2.07
CA HIS A 161 0.67 -34.50 3.50
C HIS A 161 1.48 -33.28 3.94
N VAL A 162 2.25 -32.67 3.03
CA VAL A 162 3.02 -31.46 3.33
C VAL A 162 2.08 -30.27 3.52
N GLN A 163 1.14 -30.12 2.59
CA GLN A 163 0.12 -29.06 2.67
C GLN A 163 -0.77 -29.22 3.91
N ARG A 164 -1.20 -30.45 4.24
CA ARG A 164 -1.95 -30.71 5.48
C ARG A 164 -1.17 -30.28 6.71
N ARG A 165 0.13 -30.60 6.76
CA ARG A 165 0.97 -30.16 7.87
C ARG A 165 1.13 -28.65 7.93
N MET A 166 1.27 -27.96 6.80
CA MET A 166 1.31 -26.48 6.73
C MET A 166 0.01 -25.86 7.25
N VAL A 167 -1.14 -26.45 6.93
CA VAL A 167 -2.46 -26.00 7.45
C VAL A 167 -2.55 -26.20 8.97
N GLU A 168 -2.10 -27.34 9.53
CA GLU A 168 -2.04 -27.56 10.97
C GLU A 168 -1.13 -26.53 11.67
N LEU A 169 0.02 -26.22 11.06
CA LEU A 169 0.95 -25.23 11.60
C LEU A 169 0.39 -23.80 11.49
N TYR A 170 -0.39 -23.50 10.47
CA TYR A 170 -1.12 -22.24 10.34
C TYR A 170 -2.14 -22.09 11.48
N ASP A 171 -2.93 -23.13 11.75
CA ASP A 171 -3.90 -23.12 12.86
C ASP A 171 -3.20 -22.92 14.21
N ALA A 172 -2.10 -23.66 14.44
CA ALA A 172 -1.29 -23.49 15.65
C ALA A 172 -0.73 -22.05 15.81
N TYR A 173 -0.32 -21.43 14.68
CA TYR A 173 0.15 -20.05 14.66
C TYR A 173 -0.99 -19.07 15.03
N ASP A 174 -2.17 -19.21 14.45
CA ASP A 174 -3.32 -18.35 14.77
C ASP A 174 -3.74 -18.47 16.23
N GLN A 175 -3.74 -19.70 16.78
CA GLN A 175 -3.98 -19.94 18.21
C GLN A 175 -2.91 -19.28 19.10
N GLN A 176 -1.64 -19.30 18.69
CA GLN A 176 -0.56 -18.65 19.42
C GLN A 176 -0.71 -17.12 19.38
N CYS A 177 -1.02 -16.54 18.24
CA CYS A 177 -1.30 -15.10 18.10
C CYS A 177 -2.48 -14.68 19.00
N GLN A 178 -3.55 -15.49 19.04
CA GLN A 178 -4.70 -15.21 19.90
C GLN A 178 -4.35 -15.25 21.39
N ARG A 179 -3.53 -16.23 21.83
CA ARG A 179 -3.07 -16.33 23.22
C ARG A 179 -2.20 -15.15 23.65
N GLU A 180 -1.30 -14.70 22.76
CA GLU A 180 -0.39 -13.59 23.02
C GLU A 180 -1.04 -12.22 22.79
N GLY A 181 -2.27 -12.16 22.24
CA GLY A 181 -2.97 -10.91 21.94
C GLY A 181 -2.28 -10.09 20.85
N VAL A 182 -1.70 -10.76 19.86
CA VAL A 182 -0.97 -10.14 18.75
C VAL A 182 -1.61 -10.46 17.41
N VAL A 183 -1.36 -9.62 16.42
CA VAL A 183 -1.82 -9.78 15.03
C VAL A 183 -0.68 -9.48 14.07
N ASP A 184 -0.60 -10.20 12.96
CA ASP A 184 0.28 -9.84 11.85
C ASP A 184 -0.42 -8.86 10.88
N PHE A 185 0.31 -8.36 9.88
CA PHE A 185 -0.26 -7.39 8.92
C PHE A 185 -1.42 -7.98 8.11
N ALA A 186 -1.32 -9.21 7.65
CA ALA A 186 -2.38 -9.85 6.88
C ALA A 186 -3.64 -10.07 7.75
N GLU A 187 -3.45 -10.37 9.04
CA GLU A 187 -4.55 -10.51 10.01
C GLU A 187 -5.36 -9.23 10.19
N LEU A 188 -4.74 -8.05 10.11
CA LEU A 188 -5.48 -6.79 10.21
C LEU A 188 -6.59 -6.70 9.16
N LEU A 189 -6.28 -7.10 7.94
CA LEU A 189 -7.23 -7.04 6.82
C LEU A 189 -8.26 -8.16 6.92
N LEU A 190 -7.82 -9.41 7.11
CA LEU A 190 -8.69 -10.58 7.19
C LEU A 190 -9.70 -10.43 8.33
N ARG A 191 -9.24 -10.10 9.54
CA ARG A 191 -10.11 -9.94 10.71
C ARG A 191 -11.10 -8.79 10.57
N SER A 192 -10.70 -7.70 9.92
CA SER A 192 -11.61 -6.58 9.61
C SER A 192 -12.72 -7.01 8.64
N TYR A 193 -12.33 -7.77 7.60
CA TYR A 193 -13.28 -8.33 6.65
C TYR A 193 -14.29 -9.28 7.32
N GLU A 194 -13.80 -10.26 8.09
CA GLU A 194 -14.63 -11.21 8.83
C GLU A 194 -15.54 -10.52 9.85
N LEU A 195 -15.04 -9.52 10.57
CA LEU A 195 -15.81 -8.73 11.52
C LEU A 195 -17.00 -8.08 10.83
N LEU A 196 -16.79 -7.38 9.71
CA LEU A 196 -17.88 -6.74 8.97
C LEU A 196 -18.79 -7.74 8.27
N GLN A 197 -18.27 -8.92 7.88
CA GLN A 197 -19.06 -9.96 7.26
C GLN A 197 -20.06 -10.57 8.25
N ARG A 198 -19.62 -10.88 9.48
CA ARG A 198 -20.46 -11.53 10.51
C ARG A 198 -21.31 -10.56 11.33
N ASN A 199 -20.86 -9.31 11.53
CA ASN A 199 -21.57 -8.32 12.34
C ASN A 199 -22.35 -7.36 11.43
N HIS A 200 -23.58 -7.76 11.08
CA HIS A 200 -24.44 -6.98 10.20
C HIS A 200 -24.77 -5.57 10.71
N PRO A 201 -25.10 -5.33 12.00
CA PRO A 201 -25.34 -3.98 12.51
C PRO A 201 -24.11 -3.08 12.38
N LEU A 202 -22.90 -3.61 12.66
CA LEU A 202 -21.66 -2.87 12.51
C LEU A 202 -21.39 -2.53 11.04
N ARG A 203 -21.61 -3.49 10.14
CA ARG A 203 -21.48 -3.28 8.69
C ARG A 203 -22.42 -2.17 8.23
N GLN A 204 -23.68 -2.22 8.58
CA GLN A 204 -24.67 -1.17 8.24
C GLN A 204 -24.27 0.20 8.77
N HIS A 205 -23.74 0.27 10.00
CA HIS A 205 -23.24 1.52 10.56
C HIS A 205 -22.17 2.15 9.65
N TYR A 206 -21.20 1.37 9.19
CA TYR A 206 -20.13 1.88 8.31
C TYR A 206 -20.61 2.17 6.89
N GLN A 207 -21.54 1.41 6.35
CA GLN A 207 -22.18 1.67 5.04
C GLN A 207 -22.95 3.00 5.05
N MET A 208 -23.75 3.25 6.10
CA MET A 208 -24.44 4.53 6.26
C MET A 208 -23.49 5.70 6.46
N ARG A 209 -22.36 5.46 7.13
CA ARG A 209 -21.34 6.46 7.38
C ARG A 209 -20.56 6.81 6.12
N PHE A 210 -20.03 5.81 5.41
CA PHE A 210 -19.15 5.99 4.27
C PHE A 210 -19.91 5.92 2.94
N ARG A 211 -20.70 6.98 2.68
CA ARG A 211 -21.45 7.10 1.43
C ARG A 211 -20.56 7.37 0.22
N HIS A 212 -19.33 7.83 0.45
CA HIS A 212 -18.31 8.05 -0.56
C HIS A 212 -17.00 7.35 -0.13
N ILE A 213 -16.60 6.37 -0.90
CA ILE A 213 -15.33 5.66 -0.73
C ILE A 213 -14.46 5.99 -1.94
N LEU A 214 -13.28 6.58 -1.70
CA LEU A 214 -12.33 6.93 -2.75
C LEU A 214 -11.12 6.03 -2.62
N VAL A 215 -10.67 5.46 -3.72
CA VAL A 215 -9.53 4.52 -3.72
C VAL A 215 -8.49 4.99 -4.71
N ASP A 216 -7.27 5.24 -4.23
CA ASP A 216 -6.09 5.55 -5.04
C ASP A 216 -5.31 4.27 -5.37
N GLU A 217 -4.63 4.26 -6.51
CA GLU A 217 -3.84 3.11 -7.01
C GLU A 217 -4.64 1.78 -6.97
N PHE A 218 -5.87 1.83 -7.50
CA PHE A 218 -6.81 0.70 -7.41
C PHE A 218 -6.29 -0.58 -8.07
N GLN A 219 -5.40 -0.49 -9.08
CA GLN A 219 -4.75 -1.62 -9.74
C GLN A 219 -3.87 -2.45 -8.80
N ASP A 220 -3.45 -1.90 -7.66
CA ASP A 220 -2.58 -2.56 -6.69
C ASP A 220 -3.36 -3.29 -5.58
N THR A 221 -4.70 -3.31 -5.66
CA THR A 221 -5.55 -4.01 -4.69
C THR A 221 -5.50 -5.53 -4.87
N ASN A 222 -5.46 -6.27 -3.74
CA ASN A 222 -5.69 -7.71 -3.74
C ASN A 222 -7.19 -8.03 -3.60
N ASP A 223 -7.56 -9.30 -3.75
CA ASP A 223 -8.96 -9.72 -3.74
C ASP A 223 -9.65 -9.48 -2.40
N LEU A 224 -8.94 -9.67 -1.28
CA LEU A 224 -9.49 -9.41 0.05
C LEU A 224 -9.76 -7.91 0.28
N GLN A 225 -8.88 -7.03 -0.19
CA GLN A 225 -9.08 -5.58 -0.15
C GLN A 225 -10.28 -5.17 -1.00
N TYR A 226 -10.41 -5.74 -2.19
CA TYR A 226 -11.56 -5.49 -3.05
C TYR A 226 -12.87 -5.98 -2.40
N ASN A 227 -12.87 -7.18 -1.82
CA ASN A 227 -14.04 -7.70 -1.11
C ASN A 227 -14.39 -6.86 0.13
N LEU A 228 -13.41 -6.33 0.85
CA LEU A 228 -13.65 -5.39 1.95
C LEU A 228 -14.32 -4.10 1.46
N LEU A 229 -13.88 -3.55 0.32
CA LEU A 229 -14.53 -2.37 -0.29
C LEU A 229 -15.97 -2.67 -0.69
N LYS A 230 -16.27 -3.85 -1.24
CA LYS A 230 -17.64 -4.28 -1.57
C LYS A 230 -18.54 -4.32 -0.34
N LEU A 231 -18.04 -4.87 0.80
CA LEU A 231 -18.79 -4.89 2.05
C LEU A 231 -19.05 -3.48 2.58
N LEU A 232 -18.04 -2.61 2.57
CA LEU A 232 -18.17 -1.23 3.07
C LEU A 232 -19.05 -0.37 2.18
N ALA A 233 -19.04 -0.58 0.88
CA ALA A 233 -19.90 0.14 -0.05
C ALA A 233 -21.36 -0.33 -0.03
N GLY A 234 -21.66 -1.49 0.57
CA GLY A 234 -23.00 -2.08 0.50
C GLY A 234 -23.37 -2.49 -0.91
N HIS A 235 -22.46 -3.18 -1.59
CA HIS A 235 -22.70 -3.71 -2.92
C HIS A 235 -23.98 -4.57 -2.93
N ASN A 236 -24.89 -4.32 -3.87
CA ASN A 236 -26.23 -4.91 -3.99
C ASN A 236 -27.22 -4.52 -2.88
N GLU A 237 -26.92 -3.55 -2.03
CA GLU A 237 -27.87 -3.02 -1.06
C GLU A 237 -28.54 -1.73 -1.59
N PRO A 238 -29.86 -1.51 -1.37
CA PRO A 238 -30.58 -0.35 -1.93
C PRO A 238 -30.02 1.00 -1.48
N ALA A 239 -29.35 1.03 -0.34
CA ALA A 239 -28.75 2.23 0.24
C ALA A 239 -27.21 2.26 0.08
N GLY A 240 -26.66 1.52 -0.85
CA GLY A 240 -25.21 1.42 -1.05
C GLY A 240 -24.51 2.76 -1.29
N GLY A 241 -23.25 2.85 -0.86
CA GLY A 241 -22.36 3.99 -1.11
C GLY A 241 -21.71 3.91 -2.49
N ALA A 242 -21.14 5.03 -2.95
CA ALA A 242 -20.41 5.11 -4.21
C ALA A 242 -18.92 4.90 -4.00
N ILE A 243 -18.29 4.08 -4.85
CA ILE A 243 -16.84 3.92 -4.92
C ILE A 243 -16.31 4.74 -6.10
N PHE A 244 -15.37 5.63 -5.81
CA PHE A 244 -14.60 6.37 -6.81
C PHE A 244 -13.19 5.78 -6.86
N ALA A 245 -12.97 4.85 -7.80
CA ALA A 245 -11.71 4.16 -7.98
C ALA A 245 -10.82 4.90 -8.98
N VAL A 246 -9.61 5.23 -8.58
CA VAL A 246 -8.58 5.84 -9.44
C VAL A 246 -7.43 4.86 -9.57
N GLY A 247 -7.03 4.55 -10.78
CA GLY A 247 -5.95 3.60 -11.02
C GLY A 247 -5.38 3.68 -12.42
N ASP A 248 -4.34 2.91 -12.62
CA ASP A 248 -3.63 2.76 -13.89
C ASP A 248 -3.24 1.29 -14.09
N ASP A 249 -3.98 0.58 -14.91
CA ASP A 249 -3.71 -0.82 -15.25
C ASP A 249 -2.30 -1.04 -15.83
N ASP A 250 -1.77 -0.03 -16.54
CA ASP A 250 -0.42 -0.06 -17.10
C ASP A 250 0.69 0.07 -16.02
N GLN A 251 0.33 0.51 -14.80
CA GLN A 251 1.23 0.62 -13.65
C GLN A 251 1.08 -0.53 -12.63
N SER A 252 0.34 -1.59 -12.95
CA SER A 252 0.17 -2.75 -12.07
C SER A 252 1.45 -3.59 -12.02
N ILE A 253 2.33 -3.30 -11.05
CA ILE A 253 3.63 -3.96 -10.89
C ILE A 253 3.74 -4.74 -9.57
N TYR A 254 2.65 -4.88 -8.79
CA TYR A 254 2.65 -5.54 -7.48
C TYR A 254 1.95 -6.92 -7.47
N ALA A 255 1.82 -7.59 -8.63
CA ALA A 255 1.27 -8.95 -8.69
C ALA A 255 2.01 -9.93 -7.75
N PHE A 256 3.34 -9.78 -7.60
CA PHE A 256 4.15 -10.59 -6.66
C PHE A 256 3.83 -10.34 -5.18
N ARG A 257 3.01 -9.32 -4.87
CA ARG A 257 2.46 -9.03 -3.53
C ARG A 257 0.97 -9.32 -3.44
N GLY A 258 0.42 -10.08 -4.38
CA GLY A 258 -0.98 -10.45 -4.40
C GLY A 258 -1.92 -9.43 -5.06
N ALA A 259 -1.40 -8.34 -5.63
CA ALA A 259 -2.24 -7.40 -6.38
C ALA A 259 -2.87 -8.10 -7.60
N ASN A 260 -4.15 -7.83 -7.80
CA ASN A 260 -4.92 -8.40 -8.90
C ASN A 260 -5.53 -7.29 -9.77
N VAL A 261 -4.89 -7.03 -10.91
CA VAL A 261 -5.39 -6.03 -11.89
C VAL A 261 -6.79 -6.37 -12.40
N GLY A 262 -7.17 -7.64 -12.37
CA GLY A 262 -8.52 -8.10 -12.71
C GLY A 262 -9.62 -7.47 -11.84
N ASN A 263 -9.29 -6.96 -10.64
CA ASN A 263 -10.20 -6.22 -9.80
C ASN A 263 -10.75 -4.95 -10.49
N MET A 264 -10.01 -4.34 -11.41
CA MET A 264 -10.50 -3.18 -12.19
C MET A 264 -11.66 -3.60 -13.12
N GLN A 265 -11.53 -4.73 -13.81
CA GLN A 265 -12.58 -5.26 -14.67
C GLN A 265 -13.77 -5.80 -13.85
N ALA A 266 -13.47 -6.47 -12.71
CA ALA A 266 -14.51 -6.92 -11.79
C ALA A 266 -15.30 -5.73 -11.23
N PHE A 267 -14.64 -4.62 -10.91
CA PHE A 267 -15.28 -3.40 -10.41
C PHE A 267 -16.26 -2.79 -11.44
N GLU A 268 -15.88 -2.71 -12.71
CA GLU A 268 -16.79 -2.23 -13.76
C GLU A 268 -18.08 -3.04 -13.80
N ARG A 269 -17.96 -4.36 -13.74
CA ARG A 269 -19.10 -5.28 -13.76
C ARG A 269 -19.92 -5.25 -12.47
N ASP A 270 -19.24 -5.39 -11.33
CA ASP A 270 -19.91 -5.55 -10.03
C ASP A 270 -20.65 -4.26 -9.60
N PHE A 271 -20.11 -3.09 -9.90
CA PHE A 271 -20.74 -1.81 -9.59
C PHE A 271 -21.48 -1.16 -10.76
N GLU A 272 -21.69 -1.91 -11.87
CA GLU A 272 -22.35 -1.42 -13.08
C GLU A 272 -21.84 -0.03 -13.51
N VAL A 273 -20.51 0.11 -13.53
CA VAL A 273 -19.84 1.40 -13.74
C VAL A 273 -20.17 1.95 -15.12
N LYS A 274 -20.96 3.02 -15.17
CA LYS A 274 -21.30 3.75 -16.38
C LYS A 274 -20.29 4.85 -16.73
N ASN A 275 -19.48 5.23 -15.75
CA ASN A 275 -18.56 6.36 -15.81
C ASN A 275 -17.11 5.85 -15.79
N LEU A 276 -16.61 5.48 -16.98
CA LEU A 276 -15.21 5.26 -17.23
C LEU A 276 -14.62 6.56 -17.79
N ILE A 277 -13.81 7.24 -16.98
CA ILE A 277 -13.13 8.48 -17.42
C ILE A 277 -11.65 8.20 -17.57
N LYS A 278 -11.07 8.58 -18.72
CA LYS A 278 -9.65 8.42 -19.01
C LYS A 278 -8.95 9.77 -18.87
N LEU A 279 -7.92 9.83 -18.00
CA LEU A 279 -7.05 10.98 -17.87
C LEU A 279 -5.77 10.71 -18.66
N GLU A 280 -5.72 11.19 -19.90
CA GLU A 280 -4.63 10.92 -20.84
C GLU A 280 -3.66 12.11 -20.98
N GLN A 281 -4.09 13.32 -20.59
CA GLN A 281 -3.22 14.49 -20.59
C GLN A 281 -2.17 14.38 -19.49
N ASN A 282 -0.91 14.27 -19.88
CA ASN A 282 0.23 14.22 -18.97
C ASN A 282 0.79 15.64 -18.76
N TYR A 283 1.09 15.97 -17.50
CA TYR A 283 1.64 17.26 -17.09
C TYR A 283 3.06 17.14 -16.51
N ARG A 284 3.66 15.95 -16.62
CA ARG A 284 4.96 15.63 -16.00
C ARG A 284 6.09 15.56 -17.03
N SER A 285 5.82 14.94 -18.18
CA SER A 285 6.83 14.50 -19.12
C SER A 285 6.64 15.11 -20.50
N HIS A 286 7.74 15.25 -21.22
CA HIS A 286 7.74 15.64 -22.63
C HIS A 286 7.40 14.47 -23.58
N GLY A 287 7.15 14.78 -24.86
CA GLY A 287 6.65 13.85 -25.86
C GLY A 287 7.50 12.61 -26.03
N HIS A 288 8.81 12.74 -26.22
CA HIS A 288 9.71 11.58 -26.43
C HIS A 288 9.67 10.55 -25.30
N ILE A 289 9.47 10.99 -24.04
CA ILE A 289 9.32 10.08 -22.89
C ILE A 289 7.98 9.33 -23.01
N LEU A 290 6.89 10.06 -23.34
CA LEU A 290 5.57 9.46 -23.45
C LEU A 290 5.45 8.54 -24.66
N ASP A 291 6.05 8.89 -25.79
CA ASP A 291 6.09 8.07 -27.01
C ASP A 291 6.79 6.74 -26.73
N SER A 292 7.93 6.80 -26.03
CA SER A 292 8.66 5.59 -25.60
C SER A 292 7.83 4.73 -24.64
N ALA A 293 7.15 5.34 -23.68
CA ALA A 293 6.29 4.63 -22.72
C ALA A 293 5.06 4.01 -23.41
N ASN A 294 4.40 4.76 -24.31
CA ASN A 294 3.26 4.28 -25.08
C ASN A 294 3.65 3.11 -26.00
N TYR A 295 4.82 3.21 -26.66
CA TYR A 295 5.33 2.14 -27.50
C TYR A 295 5.63 0.87 -26.70
N LEU A 296 6.28 1.00 -25.55
CA LEU A 296 6.60 -0.13 -24.68
C LEU A 296 5.32 -0.83 -24.20
N ILE A 297 4.37 -0.06 -23.68
CA ILE A 297 3.15 -0.62 -23.07
C ILE A 297 2.17 -1.19 -24.11
N ALA A 298 2.27 -0.80 -25.37
CA ALA A 298 1.46 -1.35 -26.46
C ALA A 298 1.65 -2.87 -26.65
N ASN A 299 2.77 -3.44 -26.17
CA ASN A 299 3.01 -4.88 -26.18
C ASN A 299 2.11 -5.66 -25.20
N ASN A 300 1.45 -5.00 -24.26
CA ASN A 300 0.51 -5.63 -23.35
C ASN A 300 -0.87 -5.77 -24.00
N ALA A 301 -1.28 -7.00 -24.31
CA ALA A 301 -2.55 -7.26 -25.00
C ALA A 301 -3.81 -7.06 -24.11
N LYS A 302 -3.66 -7.15 -22.78
CA LYS A 302 -4.78 -7.12 -21.81
C LYS A 302 -4.81 -5.78 -21.05
N ARG A 303 -5.00 -4.67 -21.76
CA ARG A 303 -5.09 -3.35 -21.11
C ARG A 303 -6.45 -2.70 -21.39
N LEU A 304 -6.89 -1.83 -20.47
CA LEU A 304 -8.12 -1.05 -20.63
C LEU A 304 -7.98 0.06 -21.69
N GLY A 305 -6.76 0.30 -22.15
CA GLY A 305 -6.44 1.14 -23.30
C GLY A 305 -6.56 2.63 -23.00
N LYS A 306 -5.40 3.29 -22.90
CA LYS A 306 -5.22 4.75 -22.89
C LYS A 306 -3.91 5.08 -23.55
N ASN A 307 -3.77 6.31 -24.05
CA ASN A 307 -2.53 6.82 -24.62
C ASN A 307 -2.20 8.17 -23.96
N LEU A 308 -1.01 8.25 -23.39
CA LEU A 308 -0.54 9.47 -22.76
C LEU A 308 -0.14 10.49 -23.83
N ARG A 309 -0.55 11.72 -23.66
CA ARG A 309 -0.20 12.86 -24.51
C ARG A 309 0.20 14.06 -23.67
N THR A 310 0.98 14.97 -24.23
CA THR A 310 1.42 16.19 -23.55
C THR A 310 1.41 17.38 -24.49
N ASP A 311 1.19 18.57 -23.95
CA ASP A 311 1.32 19.85 -24.64
C ASP A 311 2.69 20.52 -24.37
N ALA A 312 3.58 19.87 -23.60
CA ALA A 312 4.89 20.41 -23.21
C ALA A 312 5.96 20.32 -24.33
N GLY A 313 5.58 19.88 -25.54
CA GLY A 313 6.50 19.68 -26.66
C GLY A 313 7.25 18.34 -26.57
N GLN A 314 8.15 18.09 -27.54
CA GLN A 314 8.85 16.81 -27.65
C GLN A 314 9.93 16.60 -26.57
N GLY A 315 10.62 17.65 -26.16
CA GLY A 315 11.74 17.56 -25.22
C GLY A 315 12.97 16.86 -25.78
N GLU A 316 13.87 16.46 -24.91
CA GLU A 316 15.04 15.66 -25.29
C GLU A 316 14.67 14.21 -25.60
N GLN A 317 15.44 13.58 -26.49
CA GLN A 317 15.30 12.16 -26.80
C GLN A 317 15.77 11.29 -25.62
N VAL A 318 15.13 10.14 -25.44
CA VAL A 318 15.60 9.12 -24.50
C VAL A 318 16.93 8.56 -24.99
N ARG A 319 17.98 8.63 -24.16
CA ARG A 319 19.31 8.10 -24.45
C ARG A 319 19.48 6.71 -23.85
N ILE A 320 20.12 5.81 -24.57
CA ILE A 320 20.46 4.48 -24.11
C ILE A 320 21.98 4.36 -24.10
N TYR A 321 22.53 3.95 -22.97
CA TYR A 321 23.95 3.66 -22.80
C TYR A 321 24.11 2.20 -22.34
N GLU A 322 24.93 1.45 -23.06
CA GLU A 322 25.27 0.07 -22.72
C GLU A 322 26.71 0.04 -22.20
N ALA A 323 26.86 -0.31 -20.94
CA ALA A 323 28.14 -0.46 -20.27
C ALA A 323 28.61 -1.92 -20.28
N SER A 324 29.91 -2.14 -20.28
CA SER A 324 30.50 -3.48 -20.22
C SER A 324 30.52 -4.06 -18.79
N SER A 325 30.35 -3.21 -17.79
CA SER A 325 30.33 -3.59 -16.37
C SER A 325 29.49 -2.61 -15.54
N ASP A 326 29.08 -3.05 -14.34
CA ASP A 326 28.38 -2.22 -13.35
C ASP A 326 29.23 -1.02 -12.86
N LEU A 327 30.57 -1.17 -12.84
CA LEU A 327 31.49 -0.07 -12.51
C LEU A 327 31.48 0.99 -13.60
N GLU A 328 31.51 0.60 -14.86
CA GLU A 328 31.47 1.51 -16.01
C GLU A 328 30.11 2.20 -16.07
N GLU A 329 29.01 1.46 -15.85
CA GLU A 329 27.67 2.03 -15.73
C GLU A 329 27.60 3.13 -14.65
N ALA A 330 28.11 2.83 -13.44
CA ALA A 330 28.13 3.77 -12.34
C ALA A 330 29.00 5.00 -12.64
N GLN A 331 30.14 4.82 -13.28
CA GLN A 331 31.02 5.94 -13.67
C GLN A 331 30.33 6.84 -14.69
N TRP A 332 29.70 6.27 -15.71
CA TRP A 332 28.95 7.04 -16.70
C TRP A 332 27.80 7.84 -16.06
N ILE A 333 27.05 7.23 -15.11
CA ILE A 333 25.99 7.93 -14.34
C ILE A 333 26.56 9.15 -13.62
N ILE A 334 27.75 9.03 -13.02
CA ILE A 334 28.39 10.13 -12.29
C ILE A 334 28.81 11.25 -13.25
N GLU A 335 29.39 10.91 -14.39
CA GLU A 335 29.82 11.88 -15.40
C GLU A 335 28.61 12.63 -15.97
N GLU A 336 27.54 11.93 -16.28
CA GLU A 336 26.28 12.52 -16.74
C GLU A 336 25.67 13.46 -15.69
N ALA A 337 25.62 13.01 -14.42
CA ALA A 337 25.11 13.86 -13.32
C ALA A 337 25.95 15.14 -13.16
N LYS A 338 27.28 15.06 -13.29
CA LYS A 338 28.15 16.23 -13.24
C LYS A 338 27.96 17.17 -14.42
N SER A 339 27.73 16.63 -15.63
CA SER A 339 27.41 17.44 -16.83
C SER A 339 26.13 18.23 -16.63
N LEU A 340 25.05 17.56 -16.22
CA LEU A 340 23.75 18.18 -15.95
C LEU A 340 23.87 19.29 -14.88
N MET A 341 24.67 19.05 -13.83
CA MET A 341 24.91 20.06 -12.80
C MET A 341 25.70 21.25 -13.33
N ALA A 342 26.68 21.02 -14.22
CA ALA A 342 27.45 22.10 -14.86
C ALA A 342 26.58 22.96 -15.79
N GLU A 343 25.53 22.38 -16.36
CA GLU A 343 24.49 23.06 -17.15
C GLU A 343 23.46 23.80 -16.28
N GLY A 344 23.56 23.71 -14.95
CA GLY A 344 22.73 24.45 -14.01
C GLY A 344 21.61 23.64 -13.35
N MET A 345 21.50 22.33 -13.63
CA MET A 345 20.48 21.49 -12.96
C MET A 345 20.81 21.29 -11.49
N SER A 346 19.81 21.45 -10.62
CA SER A 346 19.98 21.15 -9.19
C SER A 346 20.10 19.64 -8.97
N ARG A 347 20.95 19.22 -8.04
CA ARG A 347 21.06 17.81 -7.62
C ARG A 347 19.75 17.22 -7.14
N SER A 348 18.88 18.01 -6.56
CA SER A 348 17.53 17.60 -6.11
C SER A 348 16.60 17.22 -7.26
N GLU A 349 16.94 17.57 -8.50
CA GLU A 349 16.18 17.26 -9.71
C GLU A 349 16.72 16.04 -10.45
N ILE A 350 17.85 15.47 -9.99
CA ILE A 350 18.45 14.27 -10.56
C ILE A 350 18.03 13.05 -9.71
N ALA A 351 17.46 12.03 -10.36
CA ALA A 351 17.11 10.77 -9.71
C ALA A 351 17.74 9.59 -10.44
N ILE A 352 18.32 8.67 -9.69
CA ILE A 352 18.86 7.40 -10.20
C ILE A 352 17.94 6.28 -9.74
N LEU A 353 17.38 5.54 -10.70
CA LEU A 353 16.48 4.42 -10.45
C LEU A 353 17.20 3.10 -10.78
N TYR A 354 17.04 2.10 -9.92
CA TYR A 354 17.60 0.77 -10.13
C TYR A 354 16.60 -0.32 -9.74
N ARG A 355 16.77 -1.52 -10.31
CA ARG A 355 15.80 -2.61 -10.12
C ARG A 355 15.96 -3.31 -8.77
N SER A 356 17.17 -3.44 -8.25
CA SER A 356 17.46 -4.16 -7.01
C SER A 356 18.41 -3.39 -6.11
N ASN A 357 18.29 -3.60 -4.79
CA ASN A 357 19.17 -2.96 -3.81
C ASN A 357 20.64 -3.40 -3.94
N ALA A 358 20.94 -4.50 -4.65
CA ALA A 358 22.29 -4.91 -4.91
C ALA A 358 23.05 -3.90 -5.79
N GLN A 359 22.35 -3.31 -6.77
CA GLN A 359 22.90 -2.30 -7.68
C GLN A 359 23.26 -1.00 -6.96
N SER A 360 22.53 -0.64 -5.87
CA SER A 360 22.80 0.61 -5.16
C SER A 360 24.21 0.72 -4.63
N ARG A 361 24.83 -0.39 -4.22
CA ARG A 361 26.17 -0.37 -3.59
C ARG A 361 27.25 0.19 -4.51
N VAL A 362 27.25 -0.22 -5.77
CA VAL A 362 28.24 0.25 -6.76
C VAL A 362 28.01 1.74 -7.07
N ILE A 363 26.74 2.13 -7.25
CA ILE A 363 26.36 3.52 -7.52
C ILE A 363 26.68 4.42 -6.31
N GLU A 364 26.35 3.98 -5.08
CA GLU A 364 26.66 4.71 -3.84
C GLU A 364 28.16 4.90 -3.65
N HIS A 365 28.96 3.86 -3.93
CA HIS A 365 30.41 3.95 -3.85
C HIS A 365 30.96 4.97 -4.87
N ALA A 366 30.43 4.97 -6.10
CA ALA A 366 30.85 5.91 -7.14
C ALA A 366 30.44 7.38 -6.78
N LEU A 367 29.24 7.58 -6.24
CA LEU A 367 28.78 8.89 -5.75
C LEU A 367 29.66 9.41 -4.61
N PHE A 368 29.99 8.53 -3.64
CA PHE A 368 30.86 8.87 -2.52
C PHE A 368 32.28 9.24 -3.00
N ALA A 369 32.88 8.41 -3.86
CA ALA A 369 34.21 8.67 -4.42
C ALA A 369 34.27 9.98 -5.22
N ALA A 370 33.17 10.33 -5.89
CA ALA A 370 33.05 11.58 -6.65
C ALA A 370 32.72 12.81 -5.77
N GLY A 371 32.49 12.63 -4.46
CA GLY A 371 32.13 13.70 -3.54
C GLY A 371 30.72 14.28 -3.79
N LEU A 372 29.83 13.51 -4.43
CA LEU A 372 28.45 13.92 -4.71
C LEU A 372 27.53 13.48 -3.58
N PRO A 373 26.94 14.42 -2.81
CA PRO A 373 25.95 14.09 -1.79
C PRO A 373 24.68 13.49 -2.41
N TYR A 374 24.18 12.41 -1.79
CA TYR A 374 22.99 11.68 -2.27
C TYR A 374 22.12 11.25 -1.10
N THR A 375 20.88 10.86 -1.41
CA THR A 375 19.93 10.25 -0.46
C THR A 375 19.37 8.96 -1.07
N VAL A 376 19.47 7.84 -0.33
CA VAL A 376 18.89 6.56 -0.76
C VAL A 376 17.48 6.44 -0.20
N TYR A 377 16.52 6.23 -1.09
CA TYR A 377 15.13 5.93 -0.74
C TYR A 377 14.92 4.40 -0.76
N GLY A 378 14.29 3.86 0.29
CA GLY A 378 13.99 2.42 0.37
C GLY A 378 15.06 1.56 1.06
N GLY A 379 16.15 2.15 1.54
CA GLY A 379 17.12 1.50 2.43
C GLY A 379 16.50 1.14 3.79
N LEU A 380 17.30 0.52 4.68
CA LEU A 380 16.88 0.20 6.05
C LEU A 380 16.39 1.48 6.75
N ARG A 381 15.08 1.53 7.03
CA ARG A 381 14.48 2.67 7.72
C ARG A 381 15.06 2.77 9.14
N TYR A 382 15.22 4.00 9.66
CA TYR A 382 15.71 4.26 11.01
C TYR A 382 15.06 3.34 12.08
N PHE A 383 13.74 3.21 12.05
CA PHE A 383 13.00 2.36 12.99
C PHE A 383 13.16 0.84 12.76
N GLN A 384 13.81 0.42 11.68
CA GLN A 384 14.11 -0.99 11.41
C GLN A 384 15.50 -1.41 11.92
N ARG A 385 16.31 -0.46 12.34
CA ARG A 385 17.63 -0.73 12.94
C ARG A 385 17.45 -1.47 14.26
N ALA A 386 18.33 -2.45 14.52
CA ALA A 386 18.23 -3.31 15.69
C ALA A 386 18.25 -2.52 17.00
N GLU A 387 19.16 -1.55 17.13
CA GLU A 387 19.29 -0.69 18.29
C GLU A 387 18.04 0.16 18.56
N VAL A 388 17.40 0.65 17.52
CA VAL A 388 16.16 1.43 17.61
C VAL A 388 15.00 0.53 18.02
N LYS A 389 14.91 -0.68 17.46
CA LYS A 389 13.91 -1.67 17.86
C LYS A 389 14.06 -2.11 19.32
N HIS A 390 15.31 -2.25 19.81
CA HIS A 390 15.54 -2.54 21.23
C HIS A 390 15.06 -1.40 22.13
N ALA A 391 15.37 -0.15 21.77
CA ALA A 391 14.90 1.01 22.52
C ALA A 391 13.36 1.09 22.56
N ILE A 392 12.72 0.87 21.40
CA ILE A 392 11.24 0.83 21.30
C ILE A 392 10.67 -0.30 22.17
N ALA A 393 11.28 -1.49 22.17
CA ALA A 393 10.81 -2.61 22.98
C ALA A 393 10.87 -2.31 24.48
N TYR A 394 11.88 -1.58 24.97
CA TYR A 394 11.89 -1.09 26.37
C TYR A 394 10.73 -0.13 26.64
N LEU A 395 10.44 0.80 25.75
CA LEU A 395 9.31 1.72 25.89
C LEU A 395 7.97 0.96 25.88
N GLN A 396 7.85 -0.04 25.01
CA GLN A 396 6.66 -0.90 24.97
C GLN A 396 6.44 -1.68 26.26
N LEU A 397 7.50 -2.16 26.93
CA LEU A 397 7.41 -2.81 28.23
C LEU A 397 7.04 -1.84 29.37
N MET A 398 7.43 -0.58 29.26
CA MET A 398 6.99 0.46 30.21
C MET A 398 5.49 0.76 30.07
N ASP A 399 4.97 0.74 28.86
CA ASP A 399 3.55 0.97 28.55
C ASP A 399 2.70 -0.29 28.87
N ASN A 400 3.21 -1.47 28.47
CA ASN A 400 2.56 -2.75 28.73
C ASN A 400 3.58 -3.79 29.23
N PRO A 401 3.68 -4.01 30.57
CA PRO A 401 4.61 -5.00 31.16
C PRO A 401 4.35 -6.46 30.74
N HIS A 402 3.19 -6.77 30.20
CA HIS A 402 2.82 -8.11 29.72
C HIS A 402 3.08 -8.31 28.22
N ASN A 403 3.90 -7.46 27.60
CA ASN A 403 4.28 -7.59 26.19
C ASN A 403 5.43 -8.60 26.05
N ASP A 404 5.09 -9.88 25.87
CA ASP A 404 6.06 -10.98 25.74
C ASP A 404 7.01 -10.77 24.54
N SER A 405 6.52 -10.26 23.43
CA SER A 405 7.32 -9.99 22.24
C SER A 405 8.42 -8.95 22.52
N ALA A 406 8.06 -7.85 23.19
CA ALA A 406 9.03 -6.82 23.58
C ALA A 406 10.00 -7.35 24.65
N PHE A 407 9.52 -8.14 25.62
CA PHE A 407 10.34 -8.77 26.63
C PHE A 407 11.38 -9.69 26.02
N MET A 408 10.97 -10.62 25.16
CA MET A 408 11.87 -11.56 24.49
C MET A 408 12.93 -10.86 23.63
N ARG A 409 12.60 -9.70 23.07
CA ARG A 409 13.55 -8.90 22.29
C ARG A 409 14.67 -8.29 23.12
N VAL A 410 14.39 -7.88 24.37
CA VAL A 410 15.34 -7.12 25.21
C VAL A 410 15.84 -7.84 26.44
N VAL A 411 15.31 -9.04 26.76
CA VAL A 411 15.68 -9.77 27.99
C VAL A 411 17.19 -10.01 28.12
N ASN A 412 17.88 -10.24 27.01
CA ASN A 412 19.34 -10.35 26.93
C ASN A 412 20.01 -9.18 26.17
N PHE A 413 19.38 -8.03 26.10
CA PHE A 413 19.96 -6.86 25.47
C PHE A 413 19.82 -5.59 26.34
N PRO A 414 20.88 -5.14 27.04
CA PRO A 414 22.24 -5.73 27.06
C PRO A 414 22.25 -7.14 27.67
N THR A 415 23.32 -7.90 27.42
CA THR A 415 23.48 -9.27 27.90
C THR A 415 23.30 -9.38 29.40
N ARG A 416 22.38 -10.25 29.85
CA ARG A 416 22.07 -10.46 31.29
C ARG A 416 22.32 -11.89 31.77
N GLY A 417 22.87 -12.76 30.90
CA GLY A 417 23.14 -14.15 31.26
C GLY A 417 21.89 -15.02 31.43
N ILE A 418 20.74 -14.57 30.95
CA ILE A 418 19.52 -15.36 30.98
C ILE A 418 19.56 -16.31 29.79
N GLY A 419 19.48 -17.63 30.06
CA GLY A 419 19.46 -18.67 29.04
C GLY A 419 18.28 -18.55 28.09
N ALA A 420 18.41 -19.14 26.89
CA ALA A 420 17.35 -19.19 25.91
C ALA A 420 16.30 -20.26 26.24
#